data_c69b1f84686898d33f924b8087e4c11f
#
_entry.id   c69b1f84686898d33f924b8087e4c11f
#
_cell.length_a   1.000
_cell.length_b   1.000
_cell.length_c   1.000
_cell.angle_alpha   90.00
_cell.angle_beta   90.00
_cell.angle_gamma   90.00
#
_symmetry.space_group_name_H-M   'P 1'
#
loop_
_entity.id
_entity.type
_entity.pdbx_description
1 polymer ?
#
loop_
_entity_poly.entity_id
_entity_poly.type
_entity_poly.pdbx_seq_one_letter_code
_entity_poly.pdbx_strand_id
1 'polypeptide(L)'
;MTPNTFLKKFKKIDLPLHGVRLPSFEISEQAKREHEISDEDDNNQILRKLCFAGYKEKIESGELDSSKAKEYTDRTEYEIGIMEELGFVDYMLLTWDVINFCKENDIPIGLGRGSAAGSFVLFLLGITNLDPIKYSLFFERFISKIRAKKQVVDGVTYLDGNLMVDIDNDVC
;
A
#
# COMPACT_ATOMS: atom_id res chain seq x y z
N MET A 1 -16.23 -47.86 2.56
CA MET A 1 -16.97 -46.58 2.54
C MET A 1 -16.71 -45.91 1.22
N THR A 2 -17.74 -45.55 0.47
CA THR A 2 -17.57 -44.77 -0.75
C THR A 2 -17.26 -43.31 -0.39
N PRO A 3 -16.49 -42.56 -1.20
CA PRO A 3 -16.16 -41.13 -0.93
C PRO A 3 -17.40 -40.27 -0.63
N ASN A 4 -18.52 -40.54 -1.28
CA ASN A 4 -19.79 -39.87 -1.07
C ASN A 4 -20.40 -40.07 0.32
N THR A 5 -20.15 -41.20 0.98
CA THR A 5 -20.70 -41.49 2.32
C THR A 5 -19.89 -40.81 3.42
N PHE A 6 -18.60 -40.54 3.17
CA PHE A 6 -17.73 -39.79 4.06
C PHE A 6 -18.10 -38.31 4.04
N LEU A 7 -18.25 -37.71 2.86
CA LEU A 7 -18.58 -36.29 2.70
C LEU A 7 -19.96 -35.89 3.25
N LYS A 8 -20.94 -36.83 3.25
CA LYS A 8 -22.27 -36.58 3.86
C LYS A 8 -22.27 -36.39 5.38
N LYS A 9 -21.16 -36.76 6.05
CA LYS A 9 -21.02 -36.58 7.51
C LYS A 9 -20.63 -35.15 7.90
N PHE A 10 -20.17 -34.33 6.94
CA PHE A 10 -19.78 -32.96 7.19
C PHE A 10 -20.95 -32.01 6.85
N LYS A 11 -21.37 -31.18 7.80
CA LYS A 11 -22.29 -30.08 7.52
C LYS A 11 -21.55 -29.10 6.62
N LYS A 12 -22.15 -28.74 5.49
CA LYS A 12 -21.70 -27.60 4.70
C LYS A 12 -21.82 -26.34 5.58
N ILE A 13 -20.69 -25.75 5.91
CA ILE A 13 -20.65 -24.45 6.61
C ILE A 13 -20.72 -23.41 5.50
N ASP A 14 -21.80 -22.65 5.42
CA ASP A 14 -21.85 -21.43 4.62
C ASP A 14 -21.10 -20.36 5.39
N LEU A 15 -19.84 -20.14 5.00
CA LEU A 15 -19.08 -18.98 5.47
C LEU A 15 -19.52 -17.79 4.63
N PRO A 16 -19.99 -16.69 5.25
CA PRO A 16 -20.25 -15.46 4.52
C PRO A 16 -18.91 -14.89 4.03
N LEU A 17 -18.55 -15.23 2.79
CA LEU A 17 -17.37 -14.70 2.13
C LEU A 17 -17.74 -13.31 1.58
N HIS A 18 -17.46 -12.27 2.36
CA HIS A 18 -17.66 -10.87 1.94
C HIS A 18 -16.47 -10.29 1.15
N GLY A 19 -15.53 -11.13 0.71
CA GLY A 19 -14.27 -10.68 0.10
C GLY A 19 -13.14 -10.52 1.13
N VAL A 20 -12.06 -9.88 0.71
CA VAL A 20 -10.89 -9.64 1.57
C VAL A 20 -11.14 -8.39 2.42
N ARG A 21 -11.07 -8.54 3.74
CA ARG A 21 -11.13 -7.41 4.67
C ARG A 21 -9.81 -6.64 4.60
N LEU A 22 -9.91 -5.33 4.36
CA LEU A 22 -8.74 -4.45 4.43
C LEU A 22 -8.40 -4.13 5.89
N PRO A 23 -7.10 -4.01 6.24
CA PRO A 23 -6.66 -3.60 7.56
C PRO A 23 -7.09 -2.16 7.85
N SER A 24 -7.12 -1.78 9.12
CA SER A 24 -7.11 -0.39 9.57
C SER A 24 -5.75 -0.10 10.21
N PHE A 25 -5.24 1.11 10.04
CA PHE A 25 -3.94 1.53 10.51
C PHE A 25 -4.05 2.74 11.45
N GLU A 26 -3.26 2.71 12.52
CA GLU A 26 -3.06 3.84 13.43
C GLU A 26 -1.56 4.11 13.52
N ILE A 27 -1.14 5.33 13.21
CA ILE A 27 0.26 5.72 13.22
C ILE A 27 0.79 5.86 14.66
N SER A 28 2.04 5.47 14.88
CA SER A 28 2.69 5.56 16.18
C SER A 28 2.99 7.03 16.58
N GLU A 29 2.99 7.31 17.88
CA GLU A 29 3.32 8.64 18.41
C GLU A 29 4.77 9.08 18.09
N GLN A 30 5.67 8.14 17.87
CA GLN A 30 7.03 8.42 17.43
C GLN A 30 7.03 8.93 15.99
N ALA A 31 6.38 8.21 15.08
CA ALA A 31 6.30 8.58 13.67
C ALA A 31 5.53 9.91 13.46
N LYS A 32 4.51 10.20 14.28
CA LYS A 32 3.83 11.50 14.26
C LYS A 32 4.80 12.65 14.50
N ARG A 33 5.68 12.51 15.52
CA ARG A 33 6.66 13.55 15.85
C ARG A 33 7.72 13.72 14.77
N GLU A 34 8.20 12.62 14.20
CA GLU A 34 9.27 12.63 13.18
C GLU A 34 8.81 13.24 11.86
N HIS A 35 7.54 13.03 11.51
CA HIS A 35 6.97 13.48 10.23
C HIS A 35 5.99 14.66 10.36
N GLU A 36 5.97 15.34 11.52
CA GLU A 36 5.10 16.52 11.77
C GLU A 36 3.61 16.23 11.51
N ILE A 37 3.14 15.02 11.91
CA ILE A 37 1.78 14.56 11.73
C ILE A 37 0.94 14.99 12.94
N SER A 38 -0.20 15.63 12.68
CA SER A 38 -1.16 16.06 13.71
C SER A 38 -2.10 14.92 14.09
N ASP A 39 -2.63 14.96 15.32
CA ASP A 39 -3.72 14.05 15.75
C ASP A 39 -5.03 14.25 14.99
N GLU A 40 -5.17 15.38 14.30
CA GLU A 40 -6.33 15.69 13.46
C GLU A 40 -6.19 15.16 12.02
N ASP A 41 -4.98 14.72 11.63
CA ASP A 41 -4.73 14.20 10.28
C ASP A 41 -5.38 12.82 10.12
N ASP A 42 -6.17 12.65 9.08
CA ASP A 42 -6.65 11.33 8.66
C ASP A 42 -5.55 10.54 7.91
N ASN A 43 -5.77 9.24 7.71
CA ASN A 43 -4.79 8.37 7.05
C ASN A 43 -4.48 8.81 5.61
N ASN A 44 -5.39 9.48 4.92
CA ASN A 44 -5.14 10.03 3.58
C ASN A 44 -4.15 11.21 3.65
N GLN A 45 -4.31 12.08 4.65
CA GLN A 45 -3.40 13.20 4.89
C GLN A 45 -2.03 12.71 5.36
N ILE A 46 -2.00 11.70 6.22
CA ILE A 46 -0.77 11.04 6.67
C ILE A 46 0.02 10.48 5.48
N LEU A 47 -0.64 9.74 4.58
CA LEU A 47 0.01 9.20 3.39
C LEU A 47 0.63 10.30 2.52
N ARG A 48 -0.09 11.42 2.31
CA ARG A 48 0.43 12.56 1.55
C ARG A 48 1.64 13.21 2.22
N LYS A 49 1.61 13.39 3.53
CA LYS A 49 2.75 13.96 4.29
C LYS A 49 3.99 13.08 4.18
N LEU A 50 3.82 11.76 4.33
CA LEU A 50 4.93 10.80 4.17
C LEU A 50 5.49 10.79 2.74
N CYS A 51 4.63 10.82 1.73
CA CYS A 51 5.07 10.94 0.34
C CYS A 51 5.84 12.25 0.10
N PHE A 52 5.40 13.35 0.69
CA PHE A 52 6.09 14.64 0.57
C PHE A 52 7.45 14.63 1.27
N ALA A 53 7.56 14.02 2.44
CA ALA A 53 8.84 13.84 3.13
C ALA A 53 9.82 13.00 2.28
N GLY A 54 9.37 11.87 1.76
CA GLY A 54 10.19 11.02 0.88
C GLY A 54 10.55 11.71 -0.45
N TYR A 55 9.66 12.55 -1.00
CA TYR A 55 9.99 13.36 -2.18
C TYR A 55 11.14 14.34 -1.90
N LYS A 56 11.10 15.05 -0.76
CA LYS A 56 12.19 15.97 -0.37
C LYS A 56 13.51 15.23 -0.23
N GLU A 57 13.52 14.11 0.50
CA GLU A 57 14.69 13.27 0.70
C GLU A 57 15.31 12.85 -0.64
N LYS A 58 14.49 12.40 -1.60
CA LYS A 58 14.95 11.94 -2.91
C LYS A 58 15.39 13.06 -3.85
N ILE A 59 14.90 14.27 -3.69
CA ILE A 59 15.44 15.46 -4.37
C ILE A 59 16.81 15.82 -3.77
N GLU A 60 16.94 15.83 -2.44
CA GLU A 60 18.19 16.18 -1.75
C GLU A 60 19.30 15.15 -2.02
N SER A 61 18.98 13.86 -2.11
CA SER A 61 19.91 12.81 -2.49
C SER A 61 20.27 12.80 -3.98
N GLY A 62 19.54 13.52 -4.82
CA GLY A 62 19.73 13.55 -6.27
C GLY A 62 19.17 12.34 -7.01
N GLU A 63 18.36 11.53 -6.35
CA GLU A 63 17.62 10.42 -7.00
C GLU A 63 16.53 10.92 -7.93
N LEU A 64 15.89 12.07 -7.59
CA LEU A 64 14.87 12.73 -8.38
C LEU A 64 15.37 14.07 -8.94
N ASP A 65 14.90 14.41 -10.14
CA ASP A 65 15.21 15.66 -10.83
C ASP A 65 14.16 16.73 -10.51
N SER A 66 14.57 17.79 -9.81
CA SER A 66 13.70 18.90 -9.42
C SER A 66 12.99 19.59 -10.62
N SER A 67 13.55 19.49 -11.84
CA SER A 67 12.92 20.05 -13.04
C SER A 67 11.62 19.34 -13.42
N LYS A 68 11.41 18.10 -12.95
CA LYS A 68 10.25 17.26 -13.20
C LYS A 68 9.20 17.30 -12.08
N ALA A 69 9.27 18.27 -11.16
CA ALA A 69 8.41 18.36 -9.99
C ALA A 69 6.91 18.20 -10.32
N LYS A 70 6.45 18.80 -11.42
CA LYS A 70 5.05 18.68 -11.85
C LYS A 70 4.68 17.25 -12.23
N GLU A 71 5.53 16.55 -12.99
CA GLU A 71 5.30 15.15 -13.40
C GLU A 71 5.20 14.23 -12.16
N TYR A 72 6.09 14.44 -11.20
CA TYR A 72 6.10 13.69 -9.94
C TYR A 72 4.84 13.95 -9.09
N THR A 73 4.45 15.22 -8.97
CA THR A 73 3.22 15.59 -8.24
C THR A 73 1.97 15.02 -8.90
N ASP A 74 1.82 15.18 -10.21
CA ASP A 74 0.67 14.67 -10.97
C ASP A 74 0.57 13.14 -10.84
N ARG A 75 1.71 12.44 -10.88
CA ARG A 75 1.75 10.97 -10.70
C ARG A 75 1.39 10.57 -9.27
N THR A 76 1.91 11.25 -8.26
CA THR A 76 1.62 10.97 -6.85
C THR A 76 0.14 11.13 -6.55
N GLU A 77 -0.46 12.26 -6.94
CA GLU A 77 -1.90 12.49 -6.71
C GLU A 77 -2.79 11.52 -7.46
N TYR A 78 -2.41 11.13 -8.68
CA TYR A 78 -3.12 10.09 -9.43
C TYR A 78 -3.13 8.75 -8.70
N GLU A 79 -1.97 8.30 -8.20
CA GLU A 79 -1.85 7.02 -7.50
C GLU A 79 -2.58 7.04 -6.15
N ILE A 80 -2.40 8.11 -5.35
CA ILE A 80 -3.09 8.28 -4.06
C ILE A 80 -4.60 8.29 -4.27
N GLY A 81 -5.11 9.02 -5.26
CA GLY A 81 -6.54 9.04 -5.57
C GLY A 81 -7.13 7.66 -5.86
N ILE A 82 -6.38 6.78 -6.53
CA ILE A 82 -6.81 5.39 -6.76
C ILE A 82 -6.75 4.57 -5.48
N MET A 83 -5.70 4.75 -4.67
CA MET A 83 -5.56 4.05 -3.38
C MET A 83 -6.69 4.43 -2.41
N GLU A 84 -7.06 5.73 -2.34
CA GLU A 84 -8.19 6.23 -1.54
C GLU A 84 -9.52 5.64 -2.01
N GLU A 85 -9.80 5.71 -3.31
CA GLU A 85 -11.04 5.20 -3.89
C GLU A 85 -11.24 3.70 -3.60
N LEU A 86 -10.17 2.92 -3.66
CA LEU A 86 -10.21 1.48 -3.42
C LEU A 86 -10.01 1.08 -1.96
N GLY A 87 -9.63 2.03 -1.08
CA GLY A 87 -9.45 1.79 0.35
C GLY A 87 -8.11 1.13 0.72
N PHE A 88 -7.06 1.31 -0.10
CA PHE A 88 -5.73 0.74 0.14
C PHE A 88 -4.80 1.61 0.98
N VAL A 89 -5.22 2.81 1.38
CA VAL A 89 -4.37 3.76 2.12
C VAL A 89 -3.80 3.13 3.39
N ASP A 90 -4.65 2.54 4.23
CA ASP A 90 -4.21 1.89 5.47
C ASP A 90 -3.23 0.74 5.23
N TYR A 91 -3.41 0.01 4.14
CA TYR A 91 -2.49 -1.06 3.76
C TYR A 91 -1.10 -0.51 3.34
N MET A 92 -1.05 0.62 2.64
CA MET A 92 0.22 1.28 2.29
C MET A 92 0.91 1.81 3.54
N LEU A 93 0.18 2.44 4.45
CA LEU A 93 0.70 2.95 5.72
C LEU A 93 1.22 1.81 6.61
N LEU A 94 0.49 0.70 6.72
CA LEU A 94 0.94 -0.48 7.47
C LEU A 94 2.24 -1.04 6.89
N THR A 95 2.35 -1.12 5.57
CA THR A 95 3.56 -1.61 4.90
C THR A 95 4.74 -0.65 5.14
N TRP A 96 4.49 0.66 5.07
CA TRP A 96 5.49 1.67 5.39
C TRP A 96 5.98 1.56 6.82
N ASP A 97 5.08 1.40 7.79
CA ASP A 97 5.41 1.30 9.22
C ASP A 97 6.33 0.10 9.51
N VAL A 98 6.01 -1.07 8.95
CA VAL A 98 6.86 -2.27 9.06
C VAL A 98 8.26 -2.03 8.49
N ILE A 99 8.36 -1.40 7.31
CA ILE A 99 9.65 -1.12 6.67
C ILE A 99 10.44 -0.06 7.44
N ASN A 100 9.75 0.98 7.93
CA ASN A 100 10.37 2.02 8.73
C ASN A 100 10.91 1.44 10.06
N PHE A 101 10.11 0.63 10.75
CA PHE A 101 10.55 -0.09 11.95
C PHE A 101 11.81 -0.93 11.70
N CYS A 102 11.87 -1.65 10.59
CA CYS A 102 13.05 -2.44 10.23
C CYS A 102 14.28 -1.54 10.02
N LYS A 103 14.13 -0.41 9.33
CA LYS A 103 15.22 0.55 9.10
C LYS A 103 15.74 1.15 10.41
N GLU A 104 14.85 1.56 11.31
CA GLU A 104 15.20 2.13 12.62
C GLU A 104 15.92 1.14 13.55
N ASN A 105 15.67 -0.15 13.38
CA ASN A 105 16.23 -1.21 14.22
C ASN A 105 17.36 -2.00 13.54
N ASP A 106 17.92 -1.48 12.44
CA ASP A 106 18.98 -2.14 11.65
C ASP A 106 18.64 -3.58 11.23
N ILE A 107 17.33 -3.86 11.01
CA ILE A 107 16.86 -5.15 10.51
C ILE A 107 16.99 -5.15 8.98
N PRO A 108 17.79 -6.05 8.38
CA PRO A 108 17.90 -6.14 6.93
C PRO A 108 16.55 -6.48 6.28
N ILE A 109 16.15 -5.67 5.33
CA ILE A 109 14.94 -5.88 4.52
C ILE A 109 15.29 -5.87 3.04
N GLY A 110 14.66 -6.78 2.29
CA GLY A 110 14.61 -6.70 0.83
C GLY A 110 13.62 -5.63 0.39
N LEU A 111 13.97 -4.95 -0.70
CA LEU A 111 13.11 -3.92 -1.26
C LEU A 111 11.90 -4.54 -1.97
N GLY A 112 10.78 -3.82 -1.97
CA GLY A 112 9.57 -4.22 -2.67
C GLY A 112 9.83 -4.49 -4.16
N ARG A 113 9.35 -5.63 -4.64
CA ARG A 113 9.58 -6.13 -6.00
C ARG A 113 8.27 -6.49 -6.70
N GLY A 114 8.36 -6.99 -7.91
CA GLY A 114 7.19 -7.37 -8.69
C GLY A 114 6.41 -6.16 -9.21
N SER A 115 5.09 -6.21 -9.13
CA SER A 115 4.21 -5.14 -9.60
C SER A 115 4.30 -3.87 -8.75
N ALA A 116 4.68 -3.97 -7.48
CA ALA A 116 4.88 -2.87 -6.55
C ALA A 116 5.90 -1.83 -7.06
N ALA A 117 6.91 -2.28 -7.82
CA ALA A 117 7.89 -1.39 -8.46
C ALA A 117 7.27 -0.40 -9.47
N GLY A 118 6.03 -0.60 -9.91
CA GLY A 118 5.28 0.32 -10.78
C GLY A 118 4.65 1.50 -10.05
N SER A 119 4.67 1.54 -8.70
CA SER A 119 4.09 2.62 -7.91
C SER A 119 5.14 3.66 -7.50
N PHE A 120 4.86 4.92 -7.85
CA PHE A 120 5.67 6.05 -7.44
C PHE A 120 5.48 6.38 -5.94
N VAL A 121 4.27 6.20 -5.42
CA VAL A 121 3.97 6.33 -3.98
C VAL A 121 4.84 5.36 -3.18
N LEU A 122 4.94 4.08 -3.56
CA LEU A 122 5.79 3.11 -2.86
C LEU A 122 7.28 3.46 -2.96
N PHE A 123 7.72 4.06 -4.07
CA PHE A 123 9.07 4.57 -4.21
C PHE A 123 9.33 5.75 -3.26
N LEU A 124 8.39 6.69 -3.14
CA LEU A 124 8.51 7.82 -2.20
C LEU A 124 8.53 7.34 -0.74
N LEU A 125 7.72 6.36 -0.40
CA LEU A 125 7.68 5.75 0.94
C LEU A 125 8.92 4.89 1.26
N GLY A 126 9.83 4.68 0.29
CA GLY A 126 11.02 3.84 0.47
C GLY A 126 10.70 2.35 0.63
N ILE A 127 9.52 1.91 0.19
CA ILE A 127 9.10 0.51 0.11
C ILE A 127 9.75 -0.16 -1.09
N THR A 128 9.86 0.56 -2.21
CA THR A 128 10.64 0.17 -3.39
C THR A 128 11.79 1.16 -3.60
N ASN A 129 12.81 0.76 -4.39
CA ASN A 129 13.95 1.62 -4.69
C ASN A 129 14.10 1.97 -6.17
N LEU A 130 13.08 1.68 -6.96
CA LEU A 130 13.08 1.91 -8.39
C LEU A 130 12.13 3.06 -8.73
N ASP A 131 12.63 4.11 -9.36
CA ASP A 131 11.80 5.20 -9.89
C ASP A 131 10.97 4.71 -11.09
N PRO A 132 9.64 4.49 -10.92
CA PRO A 132 8.81 3.96 -12.00
C PRO A 132 8.63 4.93 -13.16
N ILE A 133 8.80 6.24 -12.94
CA ILE A 133 8.68 7.25 -13.99
C ILE A 133 9.89 7.19 -14.91
N LYS A 134 11.09 7.10 -14.34
CA LYS A 134 12.35 6.94 -15.09
C LYS A 134 12.34 5.70 -15.99
N TYR A 135 11.75 4.61 -15.52
CA TYR A 135 11.69 3.34 -16.26
C TYR A 135 10.36 3.12 -16.99
N SER A 136 9.49 4.13 -17.06
CA SER A 136 8.19 4.08 -17.75
C SER A 136 7.31 2.90 -17.32
N LEU A 137 7.30 2.61 -16.01
CA LEU A 137 6.48 1.55 -15.44
C LEU A 137 5.05 2.00 -15.20
N PHE A 138 4.10 1.11 -15.46
CA PHE A 138 2.67 1.38 -15.32
C PHE A 138 2.16 1.03 -13.94
N PHE A 139 1.53 2.01 -13.26
CA PHE A 139 0.88 1.83 -11.96
C PHE A 139 -0.27 0.82 -12.02
N GLU A 140 -0.98 0.75 -13.14
CA GLU A 140 -2.13 -0.14 -13.34
C GLU A 140 -1.77 -1.64 -13.30
N ARG A 141 -0.49 -1.98 -13.39
CA ARG A 141 -0.01 -3.34 -13.13
C ARG A 141 -0.01 -3.68 -11.64
N PHE A 142 0.18 -2.68 -10.78
CA PHE A 142 0.13 -2.82 -9.33
C PHE A 142 -1.30 -2.71 -8.83
N ILE A 143 -2.00 -1.59 -9.09
CA ILE A 143 -3.39 -1.38 -8.73
C ILE A 143 -4.20 -0.98 -9.95
N SER A 144 -5.32 -1.69 -10.21
CA SER A 144 -6.20 -1.41 -11.33
C SER A 144 -7.66 -1.35 -10.89
N LYS A 145 -8.32 -0.20 -11.12
CA LYS A 145 -9.76 0.00 -10.87
C LYS A 145 -10.65 -1.00 -11.60
N ILE A 146 -10.20 -1.54 -12.73
CA ILE A 146 -10.98 -2.50 -13.52
C ILE A 146 -11.08 -3.84 -12.79
N ARG A 147 -10.05 -4.19 -12.00
CA ARG A 147 -9.95 -5.48 -11.33
C ARG A 147 -10.36 -5.45 -9.86
N ALA A 148 -10.37 -4.28 -9.22
CA ALA A 148 -10.72 -4.12 -7.82
C ALA A 148 -12.08 -3.43 -7.68
N LYS A 149 -13.01 -4.06 -6.94
CA LYS A 149 -14.29 -3.46 -6.56
C LYS A 149 -14.37 -3.39 -5.04
N LYS A 150 -14.77 -2.24 -4.54
CA LYS A 150 -14.94 -1.99 -3.11
C LYS A 150 -16.39 -2.24 -2.72
N GLN A 151 -16.59 -2.98 -1.61
CA GLN A 151 -17.87 -3.11 -0.92
C GLN A 151 -17.72 -2.66 0.53
N VAL A 152 -18.72 -1.98 1.07
CA VAL A 152 -18.76 -1.63 2.49
C VAL A 152 -19.93 -2.37 3.13
N VAL A 153 -19.65 -3.24 4.11
CA VAL A 153 -20.64 -4.01 4.85
C VAL A 153 -20.43 -3.74 6.34
N ASP A 154 -21.44 -3.24 7.02
CA ASP A 154 -21.43 -2.91 8.46
C ASP A 154 -20.25 -2.01 8.87
N GLY A 155 -19.89 -1.03 8.02
CA GLY A 155 -18.77 -0.12 8.25
C GLY A 155 -17.39 -0.70 7.97
N VAL A 156 -17.29 -1.97 7.56
CA VAL A 156 -16.02 -2.62 7.18
C VAL A 156 -15.90 -2.64 5.66
N THR A 157 -14.74 -2.24 5.18
CA THR A 157 -14.42 -2.26 3.75
C THR A 157 -13.90 -3.64 3.32
N TYR A 158 -14.52 -4.18 2.29
CA TYR A 158 -14.13 -5.42 1.64
C TYR A 158 -13.79 -5.14 0.17
N LEU A 159 -12.82 -5.85 -0.36
CA LEU A 159 -12.56 -5.91 -1.79
C LEU A 159 -13.30 -7.11 -2.40
N ASP A 160 -14.14 -6.82 -3.39
CA ASP A 160 -14.76 -7.85 -4.24
C ASP A 160 -13.91 -8.03 -5.48
N GLY A 161 -13.36 -9.22 -5.65
CA GLY A 161 -12.56 -9.58 -6.81
C GLY A 161 -11.26 -10.30 -6.47
N ASN A 162 -10.57 -10.76 -7.49
CA ASN A 162 -9.32 -11.55 -7.40
C ASN A 162 -8.07 -10.68 -7.24
N LEU A 163 -8.18 -9.45 -6.76
CA LEU A 163 -7.04 -8.57 -6.65
C LEU A 163 -6.77 -8.17 -5.21
N MET A 164 -5.92 -8.95 -4.55
CA MET A 164 -5.08 -8.40 -3.49
C MET A 164 -3.91 -7.66 -4.15
N VAL A 165 -3.67 -6.45 -3.68
CA VAL A 165 -2.43 -5.74 -3.95
C VAL A 165 -1.32 -6.50 -3.23
N ASP A 166 -0.31 -6.92 -3.96
CA ASP A 166 0.80 -7.73 -3.45
C ASP A 166 2.08 -6.90 -3.43
N ILE A 167 2.67 -6.77 -2.24
CA ILE A 167 3.95 -6.10 -2.01
C ILE A 167 4.90 -7.14 -1.42
N ASP A 168 5.75 -7.69 -2.28
CA ASP A 168 6.74 -8.68 -1.88
C ASP A 168 7.96 -8.00 -1.24
N ASN A 169 8.15 -8.18 0.05
CA ASN A 169 9.34 -7.76 0.78
C ASN A 169 9.91 -8.93 1.56
N ASP A 170 11.22 -9.10 1.52
CA ASP A 170 11.91 -10.09 2.35
C ASP A 170 12.36 -9.41 3.65
N VAL A 171 11.98 -9.97 4.79
CA VAL A 171 12.45 -9.53 6.12
C VAL A 171 13.28 -10.66 6.72
N CYS A 172 14.48 -10.34 7.17
CA CYS A 172 15.38 -11.28 7.84
C CYS A 172 15.08 -11.40 9.33
#